data_09d1f0e58f2cacf36f966e9a98ea4cbc
#
_entry.id   09d1f0e58f2cacf36f966e9a98ea4cbc
#
_cell.length_a   1.000
_cell.length_b   1.000
_cell.length_c   1.000
_cell.angle_alpha   90.00
_cell.angle_beta   90.00
_cell.angle_gamma   90.00
#
_symmetry.space_group_name_H-M   'P 1'
#
loop_
_entity.id
_entity.type
_entity.pdbx_description
1 polymer ?
#
loop_
_entity_poly.entity_id
_entity_poly.type
_entity_poly.pdbx_seq_one_letter_code
_entity_poly.pdbx_strand_id
1 'polypeptide(L)'
;YSSRGILLLLLFLSLLPFSIIKYEGIGTGIDRRNIFKSIKTYCQNIHLLNTNKVLLLLVWLLTPIILPFTVSLFSTPIYATKYTIVSSPAFYLLIAKGVSNISHKYLKVTVISIIIVLSLVYIREYYTKIDKEQWREVANYIDTNAKNDDLLLFNASYCQQVFDYYSKETELTRKPFPMGSRNVDKEVIKELAPTVEGHKRVWVILAHSGDKNKLIAKKLIETYDLSFHREYVGIKIALFEMKDHY
;
A
#
# COMPACT_ATOMS: atom_id res chain seq x y z
N TYR A 1 6.90 -3.29 -6.08
CA TYR A 1 7.68 -3.79 -4.93
C TYR A 1 9.14 -3.46 -5.16
N SER A 2 9.79 -2.79 -4.20
CA SER A 2 11.23 -2.54 -4.25
C SER A 2 11.98 -3.88 -4.25
N SER A 3 13.00 -4.03 -5.12
CA SER A 3 13.88 -5.22 -5.15
C SER A 3 14.46 -5.57 -3.78
N ARG A 4 14.68 -4.56 -2.93
CA ARG A 4 15.17 -4.70 -1.56
C ARG A 4 14.15 -5.34 -0.62
N GLY A 5 12.85 -5.02 -0.77
CA GLY A 5 11.78 -5.66 -0.02
C GLY A 5 11.65 -7.15 -0.33
N ILE A 6 11.87 -7.53 -1.60
CA ILE A 6 11.90 -8.93 -2.02
C ILE A 6 13.08 -9.66 -1.37
N LEU A 7 14.24 -9.03 -1.30
CA LEU A 7 15.45 -9.61 -0.71
C LEU A 7 15.28 -9.87 0.80
N LEU A 8 14.65 -8.92 1.51
CA LEU A 8 14.32 -9.07 2.92
C LEU A 8 13.28 -10.17 3.16
N LEU A 9 12.27 -10.26 2.29
CA LEU A 9 11.28 -11.35 2.32
C LEU A 9 11.94 -12.72 2.09
N LEU A 10 12.83 -12.84 1.11
CA LEU A 10 13.55 -14.08 0.83
C LEU A 10 14.45 -14.50 2.01
N LEU A 11 15.12 -13.54 2.65
CA LEU A 11 15.89 -13.80 3.87
C LEU A 11 14.97 -14.34 4.97
N PHE A 12 13.82 -13.73 5.19
CA PHE A 12 12.87 -14.20 6.20
C PHE A 12 12.32 -15.59 5.88
N LEU A 13 11.96 -15.84 4.63
CA LEU A 13 11.50 -17.17 4.18
C LEU A 13 12.57 -18.25 4.40
N SER A 14 13.85 -17.91 4.19
CA SER A 14 14.95 -18.85 4.45
C SER A 14 15.13 -19.21 5.92
N LEU A 15 14.65 -18.39 6.84
CA LEU A 15 14.70 -18.63 8.30
C LEU A 15 13.53 -19.45 8.81
N LEU A 16 12.41 -19.55 8.09
CA LEU A 16 11.24 -20.33 8.51
C LEU A 16 11.53 -21.80 8.79
N PRO A 17 12.31 -22.55 7.96
CA PRO A 17 12.65 -23.93 8.25
C PRO A 17 13.38 -24.09 9.59
N PHE A 18 14.25 -23.14 9.96
CA PHE A 18 14.98 -23.16 11.22
C PHE A 18 14.06 -22.96 12.44
N SER A 19 12.86 -22.41 12.27
CA SER A 19 11.88 -22.30 13.37
C SER A 19 11.30 -23.66 13.76
N ILE A 20 11.28 -24.60 12.81
CA ILE A 20 10.69 -25.94 12.95
C ILE A 20 11.74 -26.95 13.35
N ILE A 21 12.99 -26.77 12.94
CA ILE A 21 14.08 -27.73 13.07
C ILE A 21 15.07 -27.25 14.14
N LYS A 22 15.27 -28.04 15.18
CA LYS A 22 16.41 -27.89 16.10
C LYS A 22 17.50 -28.87 15.68
N TYR A 23 18.66 -28.32 15.37
CA TYR A 23 19.84 -29.14 15.21
C TYR A 23 20.47 -29.38 16.56
N GLU A 24 20.31 -30.58 17.13
CA GLU A 24 21.12 -31.04 18.26
C GLU A 24 22.41 -31.63 17.66
N GLY A 25 23.50 -30.89 17.87
CA GLY A 25 24.80 -31.19 17.26
C GLY A 25 25.26 -32.62 17.52
N ILE A 26 25.44 -33.35 16.44
CA ILE A 26 26.28 -34.53 16.43
C ILE A 26 27.72 -34.02 16.30
N GLY A 27 28.60 -34.51 17.17
CA GLY A 27 30.02 -34.16 17.17
C GLY A 27 30.63 -34.21 15.76
N THR A 28 31.56 -33.33 15.54
CA THR A 28 32.32 -33.04 14.32
C THR A 28 32.93 -34.29 13.67
N GLY A 29 32.15 -35.00 12.88
CA GLY A 29 32.61 -36.13 12.11
C GLY A 29 31.74 -36.37 10.89
N ILE A 30 31.81 -35.43 9.90
CA ILE A 30 31.27 -35.72 8.57
C ILE A 30 32.24 -36.71 7.90
N ASP A 31 31.91 -38.01 7.96
CA ASP A 31 32.60 -39.01 7.15
C ASP A 31 32.26 -38.74 5.67
N ARG A 32 33.19 -38.11 4.97
CA ARG A 32 33.07 -37.79 3.52
C ARG A 32 32.85 -39.03 2.65
N ARG A 33 33.09 -40.24 3.17
CA ARG A 33 32.94 -41.48 2.40
C ARG A 33 31.49 -42.01 2.37
N ASN A 34 30.59 -41.47 3.22
CA ASN A 34 29.19 -41.92 3.30
C ASN A 34 28.20 -40.78 3.45
N ILE A 35 28.20 -39.86 2.48
CA ILE A 35 27.32 -38.68 2.46
C ILE A 35 25.84 -39.09 2.62
N PHE A 36 25.38 -40.15 1.96
CA PHE A 36 24.01 -40.64 2.07
C PHE A 36 23.65 -41.14 3.50
N LYS A 37 24.57 -41.80 4.18
CA LYS A 37 24.35 -42.26 5.57
C LYS A 37 24.35 -41.09 6.54
N SER A 38 25.19 -40.08 6.30
CA SER A 38 25.23 -38.84 7.07
C SER A 38 23.95 -38.02 6.88
N ILE A 39 23.41 -37.93 5.65
CA ILE A 39 22.13 -37.26 5.35
C ILE A 39 20.98 -38.01 6.03
N LYS A 40 20.94 -39.35 5.97
CA LYS A 40 19.89 -40.15 6.61
C LYS A 40 19.90 -40.01 8.12
N THR A 41 21.09 -40.06 8.74
CA THR A 41 21.26 -39.82 10.19
C THR A 41 20.91 -38.37 10.57
N TYR A 42 21.23 -37.41 9.68
CA TYR A 42 20.86 -36.01 9.82
C TYR A 42 19.34 -35.84 9.83
N CYS A 43 18.62 -36.48 8.90
CA CYS A 43 17.16 -36.47 8.86
C CYS A 43 16.49 -37.18 10.02
N GLN A 44 17.10 -38.25 10.55
CA GLN A 44 16.55 -38.99 11.70
C GLN A 44 16.69 -38.23 13.02
N ASN A 45 17.68 -37.35 13.15
CA ASN A 45 17.93 -36.53 14.35
C ASN A 45 17.24 -35.15 14.30
N ILE A 46 16.38 -34.93 13.33
CA ILE A 46 15.49 -33.75 13.26
C ILE A 46 14.37 -33.99 14.29
N HIS A 47 14.57 -33.49 15.51
CA HIS A 47 13.48 -33.41 16.47
C HIS A 47 12.60 -32.20 16.13
N LEU A 48 11.35 -32.46 15.78
CA LEU A 48 10.31 -31.44 15.64
C LEU A 48 10.07 -30.79 17.01
N LEU A 49 10.68 -29.64 17.23
CA LEU A 49 10.54 -28.89 18.45
C LEU A 49 9.13 -28.40 18.66
N ASN A 50 8.53 -28.92 19.74
CA ASN A 50 7.29 -28.35 20.29
C ASN A 50 6.24 -28.08 19.19
N THR A 51 5.95 -29.12 18.41
CA THR A 51 5.14 -29.15 17.20
C THR A 51 3.85 -28.35 17.34
N ASN A 52 3.20 -28.41 18.50
CA ASN A 52 1.94 -27.72 18.75
C ASN A 52 2.06 -26.18 18.72
N LYS A 53 3.15 -25.62 19.27
CA LYS A 53 3.36 -24.15 19.28
C LYS A 53 3.71 -23.61 17.92
N VAL A 54 4.55 -24.33 17.17
CA VAL A 54 4.90 -23.95 15.79
C VAL A 54 3.70 -24.10 14.88
N LEU A 55 2.93 -25.19 15.03
CA LEU A 55 1.69 -25.39 14.27
C LEU A 55 0.68 -24.26 14.51
N LEU A 56 0.50 -23.85 15.78
CA LEU A 56 -0.37 -22.72 16.12
C LEU A 56 0.07 -21.43 15.42
N LEU A 57 1.37 -21.13 15.42
CA LEU A 57 1.91 -19.96 14.73
C LEU A 57 1.74 -20.05 13.21
N LEU A 58 1.90 -21.25 12.62
CA LEU A 58 1.66 -21.46 11.18
C LEU A 58 0.19 -21.31 10.82
N VAL A 59 -0.72 -21.85 11.63
CA VAL A 59 -2.17 -21.67 11.43
C VAL A 59 -2.51 -20.16 11.54
N TRP A 60 -2.01 -19.46 12.56
CA TRP A 60 -2.22 -18.04 12.71
C TRP A 60 -1.65 -17.24 11.53
N LEU A 61 -0.49 -17.60 11.01
CA LEU A 61 0.13 -16.97 9.87
C LEU A 61 -0.70 -17.18 8.58
N LEU A 62 -1.13 -18.41 8.32
CA LEU A 62 -1.70 -18.81 7.04
C LEU A 62 -3.21 -18.51 6.93
N THR A 63 -3.97 -18.64 8.02
CA THR A 63 -5.42 -18.49 7.99
C THR A 63 -5.88 -17.11 7.46
N PRO A 64 -5.34 -15.97 7.94
CA PRO A 64 -5.75 -14.65 7.45
C PRO A 64 -5.34 -14.36 5.98
N ILE A 65 -4.48 -15.19 5.41
CA ILE A 65 -4.04 -15.08 4.01
C ILE A 65 -4.87 -16.01 3.13
N ILE A 66 -4.89 -17.31 3.48
CA ILE A 66 -5.50 -18.35 2.63
C ILE A 66 -7.02 -18.21 2.61
N LEU A 67 -7.66 -17.97 3.77
CA LEU A 67 -9.11 -17.96 3.85
C LEU A 67 -9.75 -16.83 3.01
N PRO A 68 -9.35 -15.54 3.13
CA PRO A 68 -9.89 -14.49 2.26
C PRO A 68 -9.49 -14.68 0.79
N PHE A 69 -8.32 -15.25 0.49
CA PHE A 69 -7.90 -15.53 -0.87
C PHE A 69 -8.81 -16.59 -1.51
N THR A 70 -9.06 -17.70 -0.82
CA THR A 70 -9.94 -18.77 -1.34
C THR A 70 -11.38 -18.27 -1.52
N VAL A 71 -11.92 -17.51 -0.55
CA VAL A 71 -13.27 -16.93 -0.69
C VAL A 71 -13.33 -15.99 -1.90
N SER A 72 -12.28 -15.20 -2.14
CA SER A 72 -12.21 -14.27 -3.29
C SER A 72 -12.16 -14.97 -4.65
N LEU A 73 -11.81 -16.27 -4.72
CA LEU A 73 -11.84 -17.04 -5.95
C LEU A 73 -13.27 -17.49 -6.34
N PHE A 74 -14.16 -17.64 -5.35
CA PHE A 74 -15.50 -18.20 -5.56
C PHE A 74 -16.63 -17.18 -5.38
N SER A 75 -16.31 -15.98 -4.85
CA SER A 75 -17.27 -14.93 -4.51
C SER A 75 -16.73 -13.56 -4.91
N THR A 76 -17.32 -12.50 -4.36
CA THR A 76 -16.79 -11.13 -4.53
C THR A 76 -15.36 -11.03 -3.99
N PRO A 77 -14.45 -10.32 -4.68
CA PRO A 77 -13.06 -10.19 -4.25
C PRO A 77 -12.96 -9.39 -2.95
N ILE A 78 -12.84 -10.10 -1.83
CA ILE A 78 -12.68 -9.52 -0.47
C ILE A 78 -11.23 -9.46 -0.03
N TYR A 79 -10.31 -10.13 -0.75
CA TYR A 79 -8.89 -10.13 -0.41
C TYR A 79 -8.28 -8.75 -0.59
N ALA A 80 -7.77 -8.19 0.49
CA ALA A 80 -6.96 -6.98 0.44
C ALA A 80 -5.70 -7.15 1.30
N THR A 81 -4.56 -6.78 0.75
CA THR A 81 -3.24 -6.94 1.40
C THR A 81 -3.19 -6.32 2.80
N LYS A 82 -3.96 -5.26 3.07
CA LYS A 82 -4.03 -4.64 4.40
C LYS A 82 -4.53 -5.60 5.51
N TYR A 83 -5.32 -6.61 5.16
CA TYR A 83 -5.82 -7.58 6.15
C TYR A 83 -4.77 -8.62 6.56
N THR A 84 -3.71 -8.80 5.77
CA THR A 84 -2.61 -9.73 6.12
C THR A 84 -1.75 -9.22 7.29
N ILE A 85 -1.94 -7.96 7.72
CA ILE A 85 -1.24 -7.40 8.89
C ILE A 85 -1.48 -8.24 10.17
N VAL A 86 -2.63 -8.90 10.27
CA VAL A 86 -2.97 -9.79 11.40
C VAL A 86 -2.02 -11.00 11.48
N SER A 87 -1.40 -11.40 10.37
CA SER A 87 -0.42 -12.49 10.29
C SER A 87 0.98 -12.05 10.73
N SER A 88 1.27 -10.76 10.81
CA SER A 88 2.62 -10.26 11.07
C SER A 88 3.20 -10.67 12.43
N PRO A 89 2.46 -10.72 13.54
CA PRO A 89 3.03 -11.19 14.82
C PRO A 89 3.50 -12.65 14.76
N ALA A 90 2.69 -13.53 14.15
CA ALA A 90 3.04 -14.94 13.98
C ALA A 90 4.30 -15.09 13.10
N PHE A 91 4.40 -14.29 12.03
CA PHE A 91 5.56 -14.24 11.14
C PHE A 91 6.83 -13.85 11.90
N TYR A 92 6.80 -12.75 12.67
CA TYR A 92 7.98 -12.30 13.43
C TYR A 92 8.39 -13.30 14.53
N LEU A 93 7.43 -13.94 15.20
CA LEU A 93 7.72 -14.96 16.20
C LEU A 93 8.39 -16.20 15.58
N LEU A 94 7.94 -16.62 14.38
CA LEU A 94 8.58 -17.71 13.65
C LEU A 94 10.01 -17.36 13.24
N ILE A 95 10.25 -16.15 12.74
CA ILE A 95 11.60 -15.67 12.39
C ILE A 95 12.50 -15.61 13.62
N ALA A 96 12.02 -15.01 14.72
CA ALA A 96 12.79 -14.94 15.97
C ALA A 96 13.18 -16.33 16.47
N LYS A 97 12.25 -17.30 16.41
CA LYS A 97 12.52 -18.69 16.74
C LYS A 97 13.54 -19.31 15.78
N GLY A 98 13.42 -19.06 14.47
CA GLY A 98 14.39 -19.53 13.48
C GLY A 98 15.80 -19.03 13.78
N VAL A 99 15.95 -17.74 14.04
CA VAL A 99 17.23 -17.13 14.42
C VAL A 99 17.76 -17.70 15.74
N SER A 100 16.88 -17.91 16.75
CA SER A 100 17.29 -18.45 18.04
C SER A 100 17.87 -19.88 17.93
N ASN A 101 17.36 -20.66 16.98
CA ASN A 101 17.79 -22.06 16.75
C ASN A 101 19.12 -22.17 15.97
N ILE A 102 19.69 -21.08 15.48
CA ILE A 102 21.02 -21.08 14.86
C ILE A 102 22.08 -21.37 15.94
N SER A 103 22.76 -22.49 15.82
CA SER A 103 23.75 -22.94 16.83
C SER A 103 25.05 -22.13 16.80
N HIS A 104 25.49 -21.71 15.61
CA HIS A 104 26.74 -20.96 15.46
C HIS A 104 26.55 -19.48 15.82
N LYS A 105 27.23 -19.05 16.91
CA LYS A 105 27.14 -17.66 17.42
C LYS A 105 27.44 -16.60 16.35
N TYR A 106 28.49 -16.77 15.60
CA TYR A 106 28.88 -15.81 14.55
C TYR A 106 27.83 -15.72 13.44
N LEU A 107 27.32 -16.87 12.96
CA LEU A 107 26.25 -16.90 11.97
C LEU A 107 24.97 -16.22 12.48
N LYS A 108 24.60 -16.48 13.74
CA LYS A 108 23.45 -15.82 14.38
C LYS A 108 23.61 -14.30 14.40
N VAL A 109 24.76 -13.79 14.84
CA VAL A 109 25.05 -12.36 14.88
C VAL A 109 25.02 -11.76 13.47
N THR A 110 25.64 -12.43 12.49
CA THR A 110 25.62 -11.98 11.10
C THR A 110 24.20 -11.86 10.55
N VAL A 111 23.35 -12.88 10.76
CA VAL A 111 21.95 -12.86 10.31
C VAL A 111 21.19 -11.71 10.96
N ILE A 112 21.32 -11.51 12.27
CA ILE A 112 20.68 -10.40 12.98
C ILE A 112 21.16 -9.05 12.42
N SER A 113 22.47 -8.88 12.21
CA SER A 113 23.04 -7.66 11.66
C SER A 113 22.50 -7.35 10.26
N ILE A 114 22.40 -8.37 9.39
CA ILE A 114 21.83 -8.21 8.05
C ILE A 114 20.36 -7.79 8.15
N ILE A 115 19.56 -8.40 9.01
CA ILE A 115 18.15 -8.03 9.21
C ILE A 115 18.05 -6.57 9.64
N ILE A 116 18.85 -6.14 10.60
CA ILE A 116 18.85 -4.76 11.10
C ILE A 116 19.23 -3.79 9.98
N VAL A 117 20.33 -4.04 9.26
CA VAL A 117 20.78 -3.16 8.17
C VAL A 117 19.73 -3.04 7.08
N LEU A 118 19.18 -4.16 6.61
CA LEU A 118 18.14 -4.13 5.57
C LEU A 118 16.87 -3.42 6.06
N SER A 119 16.47 -3.61 7.33
CA SER A 119 15.33 -2.93 7.91
C SER A 119 15.55 -1.40 8.00
N LEU A 120 16.73 -0.95 8.41
CA LEU A 120 17.07 0.46 8.47
C LEU A 120 17.09 1.11 7.08
N VAL A 121 17.64 0.42 6.09
CA VAL A 121 17.61 0.89 4.68
C VAL A 121 16.17 1.02 4.17
N TYR A 122 15.30 0.04 4.48
CA TYR A 122 13.90 0.09 4.09
C TYR A 122 13.13 1.22 4.79
N ILE A 123 13.36 1.41 6.10
CA ILE A 123 12.78 2.52 6.88
C ILE A 123 13.22 3.86 6.29
N ARG A 124 14.51 4.04 6.00
CA ARG A 124 15.00 5.26 5.35
C ARG A 124 14.29 5.52 4.02
N GLU A 125 14.16 4.50 3.17
CA GLU A 125 13.45 4.63 1.88
C GLU A 125 11.99 5.02 2.09
N TYR A 126 11.30 4.43 3.07
CA TYR A 126 9.91 4.75 3.41
C TYR A 126 9.72 6.21 3.83
N TYR A 127 10.67 6.78 4.61
CA TYR A 127 10.58 8.18 5.05
C TYR A 127 11.10 9.20 4.02
N THR A 128 11.89 8.77 3.05
CA THR A 128 12.42 9.68 2.02
C THR A 128 11.57 9.74 0.76
N LYS A 129 10.77 8.72 0.48
CA LYS A 129 9.84 8.70 -0.65
C LYS A 129 8.47 9.17 -0.23
N ILE A 130 7.92 10.08 -1.00
CA ILE A 130 6.52 10.50 -0.84
C ILE A 130 5.67 9.51 -1.64
N ASP A 131 5.31 8.39 -1.02
CA ASP A 131 4.45 7.37 -1.63
C ASP A 131 2.96 7.55 -1.26
N LYS A 132 2.66 8.48 -0.35
CA LYS A 132 1.30 8.79 0.10
C LYS A 132 0.74 9.98 -0.66
N GLU A 133 -0.57 9.95 -0.87
CA GLU A 133 -1.30 11.06 -1.48
C GLU A 133 -1.06 12.36 -0.71
N GLN A 134 -0.75 13.41 -1.45
CA GLN A 134 -0.35 14.71 -0.91
C GLN A 134 -1.55 15.62 -0.63
N TRP A 135 -2.54 15.13 0.11
CA TRP A 135 -3.76 15.89 0.42
C TRP A 135 -3.49 17.17 1.20
N ARG A 136 -2.51 17.18 2.11
CA ARG A 136 -2.14 18.37 2.88
C ARG A 136 -1.61 19.48 1.99
N GLU A 137 -0.75 19.13 1.05
CA GLU A 137 -0.14 20.06 0.12
C GLU A 137 -1.18 20.59 -0.87
N VAL A 138 -2.09 19.72 -1.33
CA VAL A 138 -3.21 20.10 -2.21
C VAL A 138 -4.16 21.06 -1.50
N ALA A 139 -4.59 20.73 -0.28
CA ALA A 139 -5.49 21.59 0.49
C ALA A 139 -4.84 22.96 0.77
N ASN A 140 -3.60 22.98 1.25
CA ASN A 140 -2.89 24.23 1.51
C ASN A 140 -2.69 25.08 0.24
N TYR A 141 -2.45 24.44 -0.92
CA TYR A 141 -2.32 25.15 -2.17
C TYR A 141 -3.65 25.79 -2.61
N ILE A 142 -4.74 25.05 -2.53
CA ILE A 142 -6.08 25.54 -2.89
C ILE A 142 -6.52 26.62 -1.91
N ASP A 143 -6.40 26.41 -0.61
CA ASP A 143 -6.76 27.40 0.43
C ASP A 143 -6.00 28.73 0.24
N THR A 144 -4.78 28.70 -0.31
CA THR A 144 -3.98 29.89 -0.55
C THR A 144 -4.36 30.62 -1.86
N ASN A 145 -4.86 29.89 -2.86
CA ASN A 145 -5.05 30.44 -4.23
C ASN A 145 -6.52 30.51 -4.66
N ALA A 146 -7.43 29.88 -3.92
CA ALA A 146 -8.85 29.95 -4.21
C ALA A 146 -9.43 31.31 -3.78
N LYS A 147 -10.51 31.72 -4.47
CA LYS A 147 -11.32 32.90 -4.16
C LYS A 147 -12.68 32.45 -3.61
N ASN A 148 -13.35 33.29 -2.82
CA ASN A 148 -14.60 32.94 -2.13
C ASN A 148 -15.70 32.37 -3.03
N ASP A 149 -15.76 32.77 -4.30
CA ASP A 149 -16.77 32.31 -5.26
C ASP A 149 -16.33 31.08 -6.08
N ASP A 150 -15.14 30.53 -5.80
CA ASP A 150 -14.63 29.37 -6.52
C ASP A 150 -15.43 28.10 -6.17
N LEU A 151 -15.67 27.28 -7.18
CA LEU A 151 -16.21 25.93 -7.00
C LEU A 151 -15.08 24.91 -6.95
N LEU A 152 -15.06 24.06 -5.94
CA LEU A 152 -14.21 22.88 -5.85
C LEU A 152 -15.00 21.64 -6.27
N LEU A 153 -14.59 21.03 -7.38
CA LEU A 153 -15.23 19.84 -7.96
C LEU A 153 -14.37 18.60 -7.70
N PHE A 154 -14.91 17.64 -6.97
CA PHE A 154 -14.19 16.42 -6.57
C PHE A 154 -14.60 15.19 -7.38
N ASN A 155 -13.68 14.54 -8.06
CA ASN A 155 -13.81 13.19 -8.58
C ASN A 155 -12.69 12.30 -8.01
N ALA A 156 -12.96 11.26 -7.21
CA ALA A 156 -14.24 10.68 -6.76
C ALA A 156 -14.83 11.41 -5.53
N SER A 157 -16.13 11.27 -5.33
CA SER A 157 -16.90 12.01 -4.31
C SER A 157 -16.36 11.87 -2.89
N TYR A 158 -15.91 10.68 -2.47
CA TYR A 158 -15.37 10.43 -1.12
C TYR A 158 -14.05 11.16 -0.85
N CYS A 159 -13.37 11.64 -1.87
CA CYS A 159 -12.13 12.42 -1.73
C CYS A 159 -12.36 13.79 -1.11
N GLN A 160 -13.58 14.32 -1.20
CA GLN A 160 -13.96 15.56 -0.53
C GLN A 160 -13.73 15.47 0.99
N GLN A 161 -14.10 14.36 1.63
CA GLN A 161 -13.92 14.19 3.09
C GLN A 161 -12.44 14.26 3.50
N VAL A 162 -11.55 13.73 2.66
CA VAL A 162 -10.11 13.78 2.92
C VAL A 162 -9.58 15.19 2.76
N PHE A 163 -10.03 15.91 1.73
CA PHE A 163 -9.69 17.31 1.52
C PHE A 163 -10.17 18.18 2.69
N ASP A 164 -11.43 18.02 3.12
CA ASP A 164 -12.04 18.77 4.22
C ASP A 164 -11.28 18.61 5.54
N TYR A 165 -10.64 17.45 5.77
CA TYR A 165 -9.81 17.23 6.95
C TYR A 165 -8.55 18.12 6.98
N TYR A 166 -8.00 18.47 5.80
CA TYR A 166 -6.77 19.26 5.70
C TYR A 166 -7.03 20.74 5.36
N SER A 167 -8.14 21.06 4.71
CA SER A 167 -8.51 22.44 4.34
C SER A 167 -8.94 23.24 5.56
N LYS A 168 -8.50 24.49 5.61
CA LYS A 168 -8.86 25.48 6.64
C LYS A 168 -9.97 26.42 6.18
N GLU A 169 -10.15 26.56 4.87
CA GLU A 169 -11.17 27.40 4.27
C GLU A 169 -12.52 26.66 4.28
N THR A 170 -13.50 27.18 5.02
CA THR A 170 -14.83 26.57 5.14
C THR A 170 -15.86 27.15 4.20
N GLU A 171 -15.61 28.34 3.62
CA GLU A 171 -16.58 29.09 2.83
C GLU A 171 -16.60 28.70 1.35
N LEU A 172 -15.59 27.94 0.87
CA LEU A 172 -15.53 27.50 -0.52
C LEU A 172 -16.64 26.50 -0.85
N THR A 173 -17.32 26.71 -1.97
CA THR A 173 -18.34 25.79 -2.48
C THR A 173 -17.69 24.49 -2.93
N ARG A 174 -18.13 23.35 -2.37
CA ARG A 174 -17.58 22.03 -2.65
C ARG A 174 -18.66 21.11 -3.19
N LYS A 175 -18.43 20.52 -4.35
CA LYS A 175 -19.37 19.58 -4.98
C LYS A 175 -18.66 18.33 -5.45
N PRO A 176 -19.14 17.13 -5.09
CA PRO A 176 -18.70 15.89 -5.71
C PRO A 176 -19.26 15.77 -7.13
N PHE A 177 -18.46 15.23 -8.06
CA PHE A 177 -18.92 14.92 -9.41
C PHE A 177 -18.26 13.65 -9.95
N PRO A 178 -19.05 12.67 -10.38
CA PRO A 178 -20.50 12.56 -10.14
C PRO A 178 -20.81 12.27 -8.68
N MET A 179 -22.03 12.55 -8.25
CA MET A 179 -22.44 12.26 -6.88
C MET A 179 -22.50 10.75 -6.64
N GLY A 180 -21.89 10.28 -5.55
CA GLY A 180 -21.90 8.86 -5.15
C GLY A 180 -21.05 7.91 -6.01
N SER A 181 -20.38 8.39 -7.05
CA SER A 181 -19.54 7.58 -7.94
C SER A 181 -18.20 8.27 -8.23
N ARG A 182 -17.31 7.52 -8.88
CA ARG A 182 -16.07 8.05 -9.47
C ARG A 182 -16.05 7.95 -10.98
N ASN A 183 -16.92 7.09 -11.56
CA ASN A 183 -16.92 6.82 -12.99
C ASN A 183 -17.67 7.91 -13.75
N VAL A 184 -17.04 8.43 -14.80
CA VAL A 184 -17.59 9.45 -15.67
C VAL A 184 -17.74 8.86 -17.06
N ASP A 185 -18.97 8.79 -17.55
CA ASP A 185 -19.32 8.34 -18.88
C ASP A 185 -20.03 9.44 -19.68
N LYS A 186 -20.51 9.13 -20.88
CA LYS A 186 -21.16 10.09 -21.79
C LYS A 186 -22.52 10.60 -21.29
N GLU A 187 -23.20 9.85 -20.40
CA GLU A 187 -24.47 10.30 -19.83
C GLU A 187 -24.23 11.19 -18.63
N VAL A 188 -23.36 10.74 -17.70
CA VAL A 188 -23.03 11.48 -16.47
C VAL A 188 -22.39 12.82 -16.77
N ILE A 189 -21.58 12.95 -17.84
CA ILE A 189 -20.92 14.21 -18.18
C ILE A 189 -21.91 15.34 -18.57
N LYS A 190 -23.14 15.01 -18.96
CA LYS A 190 -24.17 16.01 -19.27
C LYS A 190 -24.59 16.79 -18.03
N GLU A 191 -24.45 16.20 -16.84
CA GLU A 191 -24.77 16.83 -15.56
C GLU A 191 -23.68 17.82 -15.09
N LEU A 192 -22.54 17.85 -15.76
CA LEU A 192 -21.44 18.74 -15.38
C LEU A 192 -21.81 20.22 -15.59
N ALA A 193 -22.43 20.55 -16.72
CA ALA A 193 -22.77 21.93 -17.06
C ALA A 193 -23.67 22.57 -15.98
N PRO A 194 -24.82 21.98 -15.56
CA PRO A 194 -25.62 22.55 -14.48
C PRO A 194 -24.89 22.51 -13.11
N THR A 195 -23.92 21.61 -12.91
CA THR A 195 -23.16 21.53 -11.66
C THR A 195 -22.22 22.73 -11.49
N VAL A 196 -21.63 23.23 -12.57
CA VAL A 196 -20.67 24.36 -12.57
C VAL A 196 -21.30 25.69 -12.88
N GLU A 197 -22.58 25.71 -13.24
CA GLU A 197 -23.32 26.93 -13.58
C GLU A 197 -23.25 27.98 -12.45
N GLY A 198 -23.05 29.23 -12.82
CA GLY A 198 -22.92 30.34 -11.88
C GLY A 198 -21.53 30.57 -11.31
N HIS A 199 -20.58 29.65 -11.53
CA HIS A 199 -19.22 29.79 -11.04
C HIS A 199 -18.26 30.22 -12.16
N LYS A 200 -17.56 31.33 -11.97
CA LYS A 200 -16.56 31.84 -12.93
C LYS A 200 -15.25 31.04 -12.88
N ARG A 201 -14.96 30.42 -11.75
CA ARG A 201 -13.73 29.65 -11.52
C ARG A 201 -14.07 28.30 -10.93
N VAL A 202 -13.50 27.23 -11.49
CA VAL A 202 -13.77 25.85 -11.11
C VAL A 202 -12.43 25.12 -10.89
N TRP A 203 -12.16 24.74 -9.66
CA TRP A 203 -11.08 23.84 -9.31
C TRP A 203 -11.53 22.40 -9.48
N VAL A 204 -10.85 21.64 -10.31
CA VAL A 204 -11.10 20.21 -10.50
C VAL A 204 -10.04 19.41 -9.76
N ILE A 205 -10.47 18.59 -8.81
CA ILE A 205 -9.60 17.76 -7.98
C ILE A 205 -9.88 16.29 -8.33
N LEU A 206 -8.88 15.64 -8.96
CA LEU A 206 -8.96 14.27 -9.44
C LEU A 206 -8.05 13.38 -8.58
N ALA A 207 -8.66 12.57 -7.70
CA ALA A 207 -7.96 11.53 -6.97
C ALA A 207 -8.78 10.24 -7.07
N HIS A 208 -8.14 9.11 -7.35
CA HIS A 208 -8.81 7.85 -7.67
C HIS A 208 -9.88 7.95 -8.78
N SER A 209 -9.71 8.93 -9.65
CA SER A 209 -10.69 9.30 -10.67
C SER A 209 -11.00 8.13 -11.61
N GLY A 210 -12.29 7.96 -11.89
CA GLY A 210 -12.81 7.06 -12.92
C GLY A 210 -12.98 7.72 -14.29
N ASP A 211 -12.59 8.97 -14.43
CA ASP A 211 -12.60 9.72 -15.70
C ASP A 211 -11.41 9.35 -16.61
N LYS A 212 -11.42 8.11 -17.10
CA LYS A 212 -10.35 7.57 -17.96
C LYS A 212 -10.18 8.33 -19.26
N ASN A 213 -11.25 8.93 -19.77
CA ASN A 213 -11.28 9.62 -21.07
C ASN A 213 -11.11 11.14 -20.96
N LYS A 214 -10.85 11.64 -19.75
CA LYS A 214 -10.74 13.09 -19.45
C LYS A 214 -11.98 13.87 -19.90
N LEU A 215 -13.17 13.29 -19.72
CA LEU A 215 -14.43 13.89 -20.16
C LEU A 215 -14.74 15.18 -19.39
N ILE A 216 -14.43 15.25 -18.10
CA ILE A 216 -14.59 16.45 -17.26
C ILE A 216 -13.81 17.62 -17.89
N ALA A 217 -12.52 17.45 -18.14
CA ALA A 217 -11.70 18.50 -18.73
C ALA A 217 -12.17 18.88 -20.14
N LYS A 218 -12.50 17.89 -20.99
CA LYS A 218 -13.02 18.15 -22.34
C LYS A 218 -14.32 18.94 -22.32
N LYS A 219 -15.21 18.64 -21.39
CA LYS A 219 -16.47 19.37 -21.27
C LYS A 219 -16.28 20.79 -20.73
N LEU A 220 -15.39 20.96 -19.75
CA LEU A 220 -15.10 22.30 -19.20
C LEU A 220 -14.44 23.21 -20.22
N ILE A 221 -13.55 22.73 -21.08
CA ILE A 221 -12.89 23.54 -22.13
C ILE A 221 -13.88 24.14 -23.15
N GLU A 222 -15.09 23.61 -23.26
CA GLU A 222 -16.12 24.23 -24.11
C GLU A 222 -16.48 25.67 -23.64
N THR A 223 -16.48 25.90 -22.31
CA THR A 223 -16.95 27.18 -21.71
C THR A 223 -15.86 27.88 -20.90
N TYR A 224 -14.85 27.16 -20.45
CA TYR A 224 -13.77 27.66 -19.61
C TYR A 224 -12.41 27.46 -20.27
N ASP A 225 -11.44 28.28 -19.91
CA ASP A 225 -10.02 28.08 -20.23
C ASP A 225 -9.28 27.43 -19.08
N LEU A 226 -8.35 26.53 -19.38
CA LEU A 226 -7.47 25.94 -18.39
C LEU A 226 -6.39 26.94 -18.01
N SER A 227 -6.49 27.56 -16.83
CA SER A 227 -5.53 28.58 -16.37
C SER A 227 -4.41 27.98 -15.53
N PHE A 228 -4.63 26.85 -14.86
CA PHE A 228 -3.63 26.20 -14.03
C PHE A 228 -3.80 24.69 -14.00
N HIS A 229 -2.67 23.96 -13.93
CA HIS A 229 -2.65 22.52 -13.75
C HIS A 229 -1.43 22.12 -12.95
N ARG A 230 -1.62 21.20 -11.98
CA ARG A 230 -0.53 20.62 -11.20
C ARG A 230 -0.83 19.19 -10.80
N GLU A 231 0.21 18.34 -10.83
CA GLU A 231 0.14 16.97 -10.36
C GLU A 231 0.89 16.82 -9.03
N TYR A 232 0.24 16.13 -8.11
CA TYR A 232 0.77 15.67 -6.84
C TYR A 232 0.74 14.16 -6.82
N VAL A 233 1.42 13.53 -5.87
CA VAL A 233 1.34 12.08 -5.71
C VAL A 233 -0.11 11.65 -5.45
N GLY A 234 -0.69 10.91 -6.38
CA GLY A 234 -2.06 10.40 -6.31
C GLY A 234 -3.17 11.41 -6.62
N ILE A 235 -2.86 12.70 -6.80
CA ILE A 235 -3.86 13.76 -6.97
C ILE A 235 -3.46 14.69 -8.12
N LYS A 236 -4.43 15.04 -8.98
CA LYS A 236 -4.28 16.08 -9.99
C LYS A 236 -5.25 17.21 -9.69
N ILE A 237 -4.75 18.43 -9.77
CA ILE A 237 -5.59 19.63 -9.65
C ILE A 237 -5.49 20.47 -10.91
N ALA A 238 -6.60 21.07 -11.28
CA ALA A 238 -6.68 22.00 -12.39
C ALA A 238 -7.65 23.14 -12.07
N LEU A 239 -7.33 24.34 -12.46
CA LEU A 239 -8.20 25.51 -12.38
C LEU A 239 -8.69 25.85 -13.79
N PHE A 240 -9.99 25.98 -13.91
CA PHE A 240 -10.68 26.42 -15.11
C PHE A 240 -11.33 27.76 -14.82
N GLU A 241 -11.13 28.75 -15.71
CA GLU A 241 -11.69 30.10 -15.61
C GLU A 241 -12.59 30.35 -16.81
N MET A 242 -13.77 30.95 -16.57
CA MET A 242 -14.75 31.22 -17.60
C MET A 242 -14.12 32.05 -18.69
N LYS A 243 -14.37 31.68 -19.95
CA LYS A 243 -13.92 32.45 -21.12
C LYS A 243 -14.53 33.84 -21.10
N ASP A 244 -13.70 34.85 -21.24
CA ASP A 244 -14.20 36.23 -21.49
C ASP A 244 -14.81 36.23 -22.89
N HIS A 245 -16.13 36.31 -22.96
CA HIS A 245 -16.81 36.61 -24.24
C HIS A 245 -16.57 38.08 -24.53
N TYR A 246 -15.66 38.35 -25.46
CA TYR A 246 -15.55 39.65 -26.12
C TYR A 246 -16.74 39.88 -27.05
#